data_d81a4c4f253fd0b968f680f7ce74c009
#
_entry.id   d81a4c4f253fd0b968f680f7ce74c009
#
_cell.length_a   1.000
_cell.length_b   1.000
_cell.length_c   1.000
_cell.angle_alpha   90.00
_cell.angle_beta   90.00
_cell.angle_gamma   90.00
#
_symmetry.space_group_name_H-M   'P 1'
#
loop_
_entity.id
_entity.type
_entity.pdbx_description
1 polymer ?
#
loop_
_entity_poly.entity_id
_entity_poly.type
_entity_poly.pdbx_seq_one_letter_code
_entity_poly.pdbx_strand_id
1 'polypeptide(L)'
;MMYTMLVVDDENEIRNGFCKLFPWSEIDFTIVADFSSAQEADQYLQQNKVDVIVTDIRMMGMSGLELIENESGRHPDTCLIVLSGYRDFDYAQQAMRFGVRHYLVKPIKYAQIIEVFKQIHSELDARQAKPPAEEKQPAAEPADSEKDNPTIEKIREFIQAHYRDVTLESTAQYIRMNPYYLSTFFHQHTGEKFIDYLTSIRMKEAARLLSQSAMRVQDIAHQVGYSTANSFSRSFRLIYGMTPREYRLHGAKETV
;
A
#
# COMPACT_ATOMS: atom_id res chain seq x y z
N MET A 1 16.97 -1.89 -22.18
CA MET A 1 17.87 -2.86 -21.53
C MET A 1 17.00 -3.97 -20.95
N MET A 2 17.41 -5.25 -21.06
CA MET A 2 16.57 -6.35 -20.59
C MET A 2 16.89 -6.63 -19.12
N TYR A 3 15.86 -6.56 -18.25
CA TYR A 3 15.97 -6.81 -16.82
C TYR A 3 15.78 -8.27 -16.48
N THR A 4 16.56 -8.78 -15.53
CA THR A 4 16.51 -10.16 -15.07
C THR A 4 15.44 -10.33 -13.97
N MET A 5 14.65 -11.40 -14.08
CA MET A 5 13.57 -11.70 -13.15
C MET A 5 13.64 -13.13 -12.64
N LEU A 6 13.40 -13.32 -11.34
CA LEU A 6 13.24 -14.60 -10.68
C LEU A 6 11.81 -14.75 -10.20
N VAL A 7 11.21 -15.92 -10.38
CA VAL A 7 9.82 -16.22 -10.01
C VAL A 7 9.79 -17.36 -8.99
N VAL A 8 9.02 -17.20 -7.91
CA VAL A 8 8.88 -18.22 -6.85
C VAL A 8 7.40 -18.42 -6.53
N ASP A 9 6.91 -19.63 -6.71
CA ASP A 9 5.52 -19.98 -6.42
C ASP A 9 5.43 -21.52 -6.30
N ASP A 10 4.89 -22.07 -5.23
CA ASP A 10 4.78 -23.52 -5.05
C ASP A 10 3.66 -24.14 -5.90
N GLU A 11 2.73 -23.33 -6.40
CA GLU A 11 1.70 -23.75 -7.35
C GLU A 11 2.25 -23.83 -8.79
N ASN A 12 2.59 -25.03 -9.26
CA ASN A 12 3.19 -25.26 -10.58
C ASN A 12 2.41 -24.64 -11.74
N GLU A 13 1.08 -24.70 -11.70
CA GLU A 13 0.23 -24.14 -12.77
C GLU A 13 0.33 -22.62 -12.82
N ILE A 14 0.30 -21.97 -11.67
CA ILE A 14 0.41 -20.52 -11.56
C ILE A 14 1.80 -20.06 -11.98
N ARG A 15 2.85 -20.68 -11.46
CA ARG A 15 4.24 -20.38 -11.82
C ARG A 15 4.48 -20.55 -13.32
N ASN A 16 4.09 -21.70 -13.90
CA ASN A 16 4.22 -21.94 -15.34
C ASN A 16 3.38 -20.94 -16.17
N GLY A 17 2.17 -20.63 -15.72
CA GLY A 17 1.31 -19.63 -16.36
C GLY A 17 1.97 -18.25 -16.37
N PHE A 18 2.48 -17.81 -15.23
CA PHE A 18 3.19 -16.54 -15.12
C PHE A 18 4.44 -16.50 -16.00
N CYS A 19 5.23 -17.57 -16.03
CA CYS A 19 6.46 -17.62 -16.82
C CYS A 19 6.21 -17.68 -18.33
N LYS A 20 5.15 -18.33 -18.80
CA LYS A 20 4.97 -18.66 -20.23
C LYS A 20 3.88 -17.88 -20.96
N LEU A 21 2.88 -17.35 -20.26
CA LEU A 21 1.73 -16.68 -20.89
C LEU A 21 1.94 -15.17 -21.14
N PHE A 22 2.97 -14.59 -20.55
CA PHE A 22 3.25 -13.17 -20.70
C PHE A 22 4.41 -12.94 -21.67
N PRO A 23 4.37 -11.89 -22.50
CA PRO A 23 5.41 -11.56 -23.46
C PRO A 23 6.55 -10.79 -22.78
N TRP A 24 7.24 -11.41 -21.83
CA TRP A 24 8.26 -10.76 -21.00
C TRP A 24 9.34 -10.07 -21.82
N SER A 25 9.80 -10.72 -22.90
CA SER A 25 10.80 -10.14 -23.79
C SER A 25 10.32 -8.89 -24.55
N GLU A 26 9.00 -8.74 -24.79
CA GLU A 26 8.43 -7.57 -25.45
C GLU A 26 8.35 -6.34 -24.53
N ILE A 27 8.45 -6.57 -23.22
CA ILE A 27 8.45 -5.52 -22.19
C ILE A 27 9.79 -5.44 -21.45
N ASP A 28 10.85 -5.93 -22.10
CA ASP A 28 12.24 -5.87 -21.65
C ASP A 28 12.56 -6.60 -20.33
N PHE A 29 11.86 -7.72 -20.06
CA PHE A 29 12.18 -8.62 -18.96
C PHE A 29 12.56 -10.01 -19.45
N THR A 30 13.47 -10.68 -18.73
CA THR A 30 13.79 -12.10 -18.93
C THR A 30 13.74 -12.85 -17.62
N ILE A 31 13.04 -13.98 -17.59
CA ILE A 31 13.03 -14.89 -16.44
C ILE A 31 14.30 -15.72 -16.51
N VAL A 32 15.19 -15.54 -15.54
CA VAL A 32 16.48 -16.24 -15.46
C VAL A 32 16.39 -17.52 -14.65
N ALA A 33 15.43 -17.61 -13.72
CA ALA A 33 15.14 -18.79 -12.94
C ALA A 33 13.71 -18.76 -12.39
N ASP A 34 13.12 -19.95 -12.18
CA ASP A 34 11.88 -20.10 -11.43
C ASP A 34 12.01 -21.27 -10.44
N PHE A 35 11.44 -21.11 -9.25
CA PHE A 35 11.54 -22.07 -8.16
C PHE A 35 10.18 -22.40 -7.57
N SER A 36 10.03 -23.63 -7.09
CA SER A 36 8.84 -24.08 -6.37
C SER A 36 8.93 -23.87 -4.85
N SER A 37 10.07 -23.39 -4.36
CA SER A 37 10.27 -23.12 -2.95
C SER A 37 11.13 -21.87 -2.72
N ALA A 38 10.82 -21.13 -1.65
CA ALA A 38 11.61 -19.98 -1.25
C ALA A 38 13.03 -20.36 -0.82
N GLN A 39 13.24 -21.57 -0.28
CA GLN A 39 14.56 -22.05 0.13
C GLN A 39 15.50 -22.23 -1.05
N GLU A 40 15.01 -22.83 -2.16
CA GLU A 40 15.81 -22.98 -3.38
C GLU A 40 16.11 -21.63 -4.01
N ALA A 41 15.15 -20.73 -4.01
CA ALA A 41 15.31 -19.36 -4.48
C ALA A 41 16.35 -18.59 -3.64
N ASP A 42 16.29 -18.69 -2.30
CA ASP A 42 17.27 -18.04 -1.41
C ASP A 42 18.70 -18.56 -1.66
N GLN A 43 18.86 -19.89 -1.84
CA GLN A 43 20.16 -20.48 -2.18
C GLN A 43 20.70 -19.96 -3.51
N TYR A 44 19.84 -19.82 -4.51
CA TYR A 44 20.23 -19.28 -5.81
C TYR A 44 20.65 -17.81 -5.70
N LEU A 45 19.89 -16.99 -4.95
CA LEU A 45 20.14 -15.57 -4.75
C LEU A 45 21.39 -15.27 -3.90
N GLN A 46 21.90 -16.22 -3.12
CA GLN A 46 23.21 -16.09 -2.47
C GLN A 46 24.38 -15.96 -3.44
N GLN A 47 24.22 -16.46 -4.65
CA GLN A 47 25.27 -16.49 -5.66
C GLN A 47 24.92 -15.68 -6.92
N ASN A 48 23.68 -15.30 -7.08
CA ASN A 48 23.17 -14.63 -8.29
C ASN A 48 22.35 -13.42 -7.93
N LYS A 49 22.65 -12.28 -8.52
CA LYS A 49 21.86 -11.06 -8.41
C LYS A 49 20.84 -11.00 -9.54
N VAL A 50 19.61 -10.57 -9.21
CA VAL A 50 18.54 -10.31 -10.19
C VAL A 50 17.94 -8.93 -9.97
N ASP A 51 17.35 -8.36 -11.01
CA ASP A 51 16.74 -7.02 -10.94
C ASP A 51 15.35 -7.06 -10.29
N VAL A 52 14.61 -8.16 -10.48
CA VAL A 52 13.24 -8.32 -10.01
C VAL A 52 13.05 -9.70 -9.38
N ILE A 53 12.40 -9.76 -8.22
CA ILE A 53 11.91 -10.99 -7.61
C ILE A 53 10.39 -10.93 -7.51
N VAL A 54 9.73 -11.96 -8.04
CA VAL A 54 8.29 -12.17 -7.92
C VAL A 54 8.07 -13.42 -7.08
N THR A 55 7.43 -13.29 -5.92
CA THR A 55 7.22 -14.42 -5.01
C THR A 55 5.78 -14.51 -4.52
N ASP A 56 5.26 -15.74 -4.36
CA ASP A 56 4.09 -15.97 -3.54
C ASP A 56 4.45 -15.79 -2.05
N ILE A 57 3.48 -15.48 -1.19
CA ILE A 57 3.69 -15.35 0.25
C ILE A 57 3.72 -16.70 0.95
N ARG A 58 2.72 -17.54 0.61
CA ARG A 58 2.45 -18.76 1.37
C ARG A 58 2.98 -19.97 0.64
N MET A 59 4.15 -20.41 1.04
CA MET A 59 4.79 -21.62 0.54
C MET A 59 5.16 -22.55 1.70
N MET A 60 5.31 -23.85 1.43
CA MET A 60 5.74 -24.79 2.46
C MET A 60 7.20 -24.55 2.86
N GLY A 61 7.48 -24.58 4.14
CA GLY A 61 8.80 -24.32 4.72
C GLY A 61 9.04 -22.81 4.86
N MET A 62 10.02 -22.26 4.13
CA MET A 62 10.31 -20.85 4.08
C MET A 62 9.22 -20.10 3.31
N SER A 63 8.66 -19.05 3.91
CA SER A 63 7.66 -18.19 3.28
C SER A 63 8.31 -17.21 2.30
N GLY A 64 7.49 -16.67 1.35
CA GLY A 64 7.95 -15.60 0.48
C GLY A 64 8.32 -14.32 1.22
N LEU A 65 7.72 -14.09 2.39
CA LEU A 65 8.09 -12.93 3.24
C LEU A 65 9.49 -13.08 3.85
N GLU A 66 9.85 -14.28 4.32
CA GLU A 66 11.20 -14.55 4.82
C GLU A 66 12.25 -14.44 3.71
N LEU A 67 11.91 -14.88 2.49
CA LEU A 67 12.77 -14.69 1.31
C LEU A 67 12.99 -13.21 1.02
N ILE A 68 11.93 -12.41 1.06
CA ILE A 68 11.96 -10.96 0.84
C ILE A 68 12.79 -10.27 1.93
N GLU A 69 12.62 -10.65 3.19
CA GLU A 69 13.39 -10.10 4.31
C GLU A 69 14.89 -10.35 4.12
N ASN A 70 15.28 -11.58 3.79
CA ASN A 70 16.67 -11.92 3.51
C ASN A 70 17.24 -11.12 2.34
N GLU A 71 16.46 -11.00 1.26
CA GLU A 71 16.91 -10.38 0.04
C GLU A 71 16.97 -8.85 0.14
N SER A 72 16.04 -8.23 0.85
CA SER A 72 16.05 -6.78 1.11
C SER A 72 17.30 -6.31 1.85
N GLY A 73 17.82 -7.15 2.76
CA GLY A 73 19.09 -6.92 3.44
C GLY A 73 20.33 -7.18 2.59
N ARG A 74 20.25 -8.12 1.64
CA ARG A 74 21.36 -8.56 0.80
C ARG A 74 21.53 -7.71 -0.46
N HIS A 75 20.42 -7.43 -1.14
CA HIS A 75 20.38 -6.66 -2.39
C HIS A 75 19.26 -5.60 -2.36
N PRO A 76 19.48 -4.45 -1.73
CA PRO A 76 18.45 -3.41 -1.54
C PRO A 76 17.93 -2.80 -2.84
N ASP A 77 18.68 -2.95 -3.93
CA ASP A 77 18.30 -2.43 -5.26
C ASP A 77 17.31 -3.36 -6.00
N THR A 78 17.20 -4.63 -5.60
CA THR A 78 16.29 -5.60 -6.22
C THR A 78 14.83 -5.16 -6.03
N CYS A 79 14.07 -5.15 -7.11
CA CYS A 79 12.64 -4.83 -7.05
C CYS A 79 11.86 -6.05 -6.56
N LEU A 80 11.25 -5.95 -5.39
CA LEU A 80 10.51 -7.03 -4.73
C LEU A 80 9.02 -6.91 -5.01
N ILE A 81 8.43 -7.99 -5.55
CA ILE A 81 7.02 -8.09 -5.92
C ILE A 81 6.41 -9.30 -5.23
N VAL A 82 5.23 -9.11 -4.65
CA VAL A 82 4.45 -10.19 -4.04
C VAL A 82 3.22 -10.51 -4.86
N LEU A 83 3.00 -11.80 -5.13
CA LEU A 83 1.74 -12.34 -5.64
C LEU A 83 1.06 -13.10 -4.50
N SER A 84 -0.18 -12.75 -4.13
CA SER A 84 -0.86 -13.41 -3.03
C SER A 84 -2.29 -13.80 -3.39
N GLY A 85 -2.70 -15.02 -3.04
CA GLY A 85 -4.09 -15.49 -3.14
C GLY A 85 -5.03 -14.90 -2.07
N TYR A 86 -4.50 -14.20 -1.09
CA TYR A 86 -5.25 -13.67 0.03
C TYR A 86 -5.17 -12.15 0.09
N ARG A 87 -6.31 -11.52 0.34
CA ARG A 87 -6.40 -10.11 0.74
C ARG A 87 -6.12 -10.00 2.24
N ASP A 88 -5.01 -10.57 2.69
CA ASP A 88 -4.63 -10.53 4.08
C ASP A 88 -3.81 -9.27 4.34
N PHE A 89 -4.37 -8.39 5.13
CA PHE A 89 -3.77 -7.10 5.45
C PHE A 89 -2.45 -7.26 6.20
N ASP A 90 -2.34 -8.28 7.05
CA ASP A 90 -1.15 -8.50 7.87
C ASP A 90 0.07 -8.89 7.02
N TYR A 91 -0.14 -9.73 6.01
CA TYR A 91 0.93 -10.09 5.05
C TYR A 91 1.34 -8.92 4.17
N ALA A 92 0.38 -8.13 3.70
CA ALA A 92 0.69 -6.93 2.95
C ALA A 92 1.51 -5.94 3.81
N GLN A 93 1.15 -5.74 5.07
CA GLN A 93 1.86 -4.86 6.00
C GLN A 93 3.29 -5.36 6.27
N GLN A 94 3.49 -6.67 6.43
CA GLN A 94 4.83 -7.25 6.63
C GLN A 94 5.69 -7.11 5.37
N ALA A 95 5.16 -7.49 4.20
CA ALA A 95 5.85 -7.34 2.92
C ALA A 95 6.36 -5.91 2.71
N MET A 96 5.57 -4.95 3.10
CA MET A 96 5.86 -3.54 2.99
C MET A 96 7.02 -3.07 3.89
N ARG A 97 7.18 -3.64 5.07
CA ARG A 97 8.32 -3.34 5.96
C ARG A 97 9.65 -3.74 5.35
N PHE A 98 9.65 -4.74 4.49
CA PHE A 98 10.83 -5.26 3.80
C PHE A 98 11.07 -4.62 2.42
N GLY A 99 10.37 -3.52 2.11
CA GLY A 99 10.59 -2.78 0.87
C GLY A 99 9.94 -3.35 -0.38
N VAL A 100 8.93 -4.23 -0.23
CA VAL A 100 8.11 -4.70 -1.35
C VAL A 100 7.44 -3.51 -2.04
N ARG A 101 7.63 -3.40 -3.36
CA ARG A 101 7.10 -2.27 -4.14
C ARG A 101 5.72 -2.52 -4.71
N HIS A 102 5.44 -3.76 -5.06
CA HIS A 102 4.18 -4.16 -5.67
C HIS A 102 3.62 -5.38 -4.99
N TYR A 103 2.39 -5.26 -4.51
CA TYR A 103 1.61 -6.34 -3.93
C TYR A 103 0.40 -6.61 -4.82
N LEU A 104 0.37 -7.78 -5.46
CA LEU A 104 -0.65 -8.18 -6.41
C LEU A 104 -1.49 -9.33 -5.86
N VAL A 105 -2.82 -9.18 -5.91
CA VAL A 105 -3.76 -10.20 -5.39
C VAL A 105 -4.22 -11.10 -6.53
N LYS A 106 -4.02 -12.42 -6.39
CA LYS A 106 -4.52 -13.45 -7.31
C LYS A 106 -6.07 -13.55 -7.22
N PRO A 107 -6.83 -13.76 -8.31
CA PRO A 107 -6.35 -13.88 -9.69
C PRO A 107 -6.01 -12.53 -10.31
N ILE A 108 -4.83 -12.43 -10.93
CA ILE A 108 -4.35 -11.20 -11.53
C ILE A 108 -4.74 -11.14 -13.00
N LYS A 109 -5.30 -10.02 -13.42
CA LYS A 109 -5.65 -9.81 -14.82
C LYS A 109 -4.39 -9.55 -15.65
N TYR A 110 -4.37 -10.11 -16.88
CA TYR A 110 -3.27 -9.92 -17.83
C TYR A 110 -2.85 -8.44 -17.99
N ALA A 111 -3.82 -7.56 -18.24
CA ALA A 111 -3.57 -6.13 -18.41
C ALA A 111 -2.93 -5.48 -17.17
N GLN A 112 -3.29 -5.92 -15.98
CA GLN A 112 -2.74 -5.41 -14.73
C GLN A 112 -1.27 -5.77 -14.55
N ILE A 113 -0.88 -7.00 -14.91
CA ILE A 113 0.53 -7.43 -14.87
C ILE A 113 1.36 -6.59 -15.83
N ILE A 114 0.92 -6.44 -17.08
CA ILE A 114 1.62 -5.65 -18.09
C ILE A 114 1.80 -4.20 -17.64
N GLU A 115 0.77 -3.60 -17.06
CA GLU A 115 0.82 -2.22 -16.56
C GLU A 115 1.84 -2.07 -15.43
N VAL A 116 1.81 -2.97 -14.44
CA VAL A 116 2.75 -2.96 -13.30
C VAL A 116 4.18 -3.14 -13.78
N PHE A 117 4.45 -4.09 -14.69
CA PHE A 117 5.80 -4.31 -15.18
C PHE A 117 6.34 -3.18 -16.06
N LYS A 118 5.48 -2.46 -16.79
CA LYS A 118 5.88 -1.22 -17.47
C LYS A 118 6.27 -0.12 -16.47
N GLN A 119 5.58 -0.01 -15.36
CA GLN A 119 5.96 0.93 -14.29
C GLN A 119 7.31 0.54 -13.68
N ILE A 120 7.51 -0.75 -13.37
CA ILE A 120 8.77 -1.27 -12.84
C ILE A 120 9.94 -1.01 -13.81
N HIS A 121 9.73 -1.24 -15.10
CA HIS A 121 10.74 -0.95 -16.12
C HIS A 121 11.16 0.54 -16.07
N SER A 122 10.19 1.45 -16.04
CA SER A 122 10.47 2.89 -15.95
C SER A 122 11.20 3.28 -14.64
N GLU A 123 10.91 2.62 -13.54
CA GLU A 123 11.60 2.83 -12.25
C GLU A 123 13.03 2.34 -12.28
N LEU A 124 13.28 1.17 -12.88
CA LEU A 124 14.62 0.59 -13.03
C LEU A 124 15.50 1.43 -13.98
N ASP A 125 14.93 1.91 -15.09
CA ASP A 125 15.62 2.82 -16.01
C ASP A 125 16.01 4.14 -15.33
N ALA A 126 15.11 4.72 -14.54
CA ALA A 126 15.36 5.96 -13.81
C ALA A 126 16.49 5.83 -12.78
N ARG A 127 16.68 4.63 -12.20
CA ARG A 127 17.79 4.34 -11.29
C ARG A 127 19.12 4.22 -12.00
N GLN A 128 19.15 3.57 -13.18
CA GLN A 128 20.38 3.40 -13.96
C GLN A 128 20.85 4.71 -14.61
N ALA A 129 19.93 5.64 -14.89
CA ALA A 129 20.25 6.95 -15.48
C ALA A 129 20.89 7.92 -14.48
N LYS A 130 20.88 7.65 -13.17
CA LYS A 130 21.63 8.41 -12.17
C LYS A 130 23.02 7.81 -12.02
N PRO A 131 24.13 8.60 -12.18
CA PRO A 131 25.46 8.16 -11.77
C PRO A 131 25.43 7.87 -10.26
N PRO A 132 26.34 7.02 -9.74
CA PRO A 132 26.41 6.70 -8.33
C PRO A 132 26.84 7.93 -7.53
N ALA A 133 25.91 8.82 -7.26
CA ALA A 133 26.01 9.82 -6.25
C ALA A 133 25.16 9.30 -5.10
N GLU A 134 25.84 8.88 -4.05
CA GLU A 134 25.34 8.71 -2.68
C GLU A 134 23.81 8.88 -2.54
N GLU A 135 23.05 7.86 -2.97
CA GLU A 135 21.72 7.69 -2.42
C GLU A 135 21.93 7.25 -0.96
N LYS A 136 22.11 8.25 -0.10
CA LYS A 136 21.62 8.11 1.26
C LYS A 136 20.19 7.64 1.11
N GLN A 137 19.97 6.34 1.36
CA GLN A 137 18.71 5.96 1.98
C GLN A 137 18.40 7.07 2.98
N PRO A 138 17.19 7.56 3.08
CA PRO A 138 16.81 8.09 4.36
C PRO A 138 16.87 6.89 5.30
N ALA A 139 18.08 6.60 5.80
CA ALA A 139 18.23 5.97 7.09
C ALA A 139 17.24 6.72 7.98
N ALA A 140 16.43 5.97 8.69
CA ALA A 140 15.72 6.49 9.81
C ALA A 140 16.75 7.21 10.70
N GLU A 141 16.95 8.50 10.46
CA GLU A 141 17.49 9.36 11.49
C GLU A 141 16.40 9.38 12.56
N PRO A 142 16.78 9.13 13.81
CA PRO A 142 15.85 9.23 14.91
C PRO A 142 15.26 10.64 14.88
N ALA A 143 13.94 10.68 14.93
CA ALA A 143 13.17 11.90 15.02
C ALA A 143 13.77 12.87 16.04
N ASP A 144 14.28 13.97 15.54
CA ASP A 144 14.27 15.21 16.31
C ASP A 144 13.54 16.28 15.48
N SER A 145 12.56 16.86 16.16
CA SER A 145 11.61 17.89 15.71
C SER A 145 10.41 17.41 14.88
N GLU A 146 9.42 16.86 15.61
CA GLU A 146 7.99 17.04 15.32
C GLU A 146 7.67 18.52 15.10
N LYS A 147 6.93 18.75 14.03
CA LYS A 147 6.24 19.98 13.57
C LYS A 147 6.95 20.66 12.41
N ASP A 148 6.26 20.62 11.26
CA ASP A 148 6.46 21.34 10.00
C ASP A 148 7.18 20.60 8.87
N ASN A 149 6.71 19.38 8.54
CA ASN A 149 7.00 18.86 7.20
C ASN A 149 5.97 19.46 6.23
N PRO A 150 6.35 20.37 5.31
CA PRO A 150 5.41 21.06 4.42
C PRO A 150 4.63 20.10 3.50
N THR A 151 5.15 18.89 3.29
CA THR A 151 4.46 17.84 2.52
C THR A 151 3.32 17.22 3.33
N ILE A 152 3.50 17.02 4.64
CA ILE A 152 2.44 16.52 5.52
C ILE A 152 1.31 17.56 5.63
N GLU A 153 1.64 18.83 5.74
CA GLU A 153 0.61 19.88 5.76
C GLU A 153 -0.20 19.91 4.46
N LYS A 154 0.43 19.82 3.30
CA LYS A 154 -0.27 19.70 2.02
C LYS A 154 -1.17 18.47 1.93
N ILE A 155 -0.73 17.32 2.47
CA ILE A 155 -1.54 16.11 2.53
C ILE A 155 -2.76 16.33 3.42
N ARG A 156 -2.58 16.91 4.60
CA ARG A 156 -3.65 17.20 5.55
C ARG A 156 -4.67 18.19 4.97
N GLU A 157 -4.21 19.28 4.36
CA GLU A 157 -5.06 20.26 3.68
C GLU A 157 -5.88 19.60 2.56
N PHE A 158 -5.25 18.78 1.73
CA PHE A 158 -5.94 18.07 0.65
C PHE A 158 -7.01 17.13 1.18
N ILE A 159 -6.71 16.35 2.23
CA ILE A 159 -7.67 15.45 2.87
C ILE A 159 -8.83 16.27 3.48
N GLN A 160 -8.55 17.36 4.18
CA GLN A 160 -9.57 18.20 4.79
C GLN A 160 -10.49 18.86 3.75
N ALA A 161 -9.93 19.29 2.61
CA ALA A 161 -10.72 19.91 1.54
C ALA A 161 -11.59 18.89 0.78
N HIS A 162 -11.16 17.63 0.70
CA HIS A 162 -11.79 16.61 -0.16
C HIS A 162 -12.23 15.35 0.61
N TYR A 163 -12.34 15.39 1.94
CA TYR A 163 -12.59 14.23 2.81
C TYR A 163 -13.75 13.33 2.36
N ARG A 164 -14.73 13.89 1.66
CA ARG A 164 -15.89 13.15 1.15
C ARG A 164 -15.50 12.06 0.15
N ASP A 165 -14.71 12.42 -0.85
CA ASP A 165 -14.43 11.58 -2.02
C ASP A 165 -12.94 11.21 -2.12
N VAL A 166 -12.09 11.68 -1.19
CA VAL A 166 -10.65 11.44 -1.20
C VAL A 166 -10.34 9.96 -0.92
N THR A 167 -9.37 9.46 -1.65
CA THR A 167 -8.75 8.14 -1.46
C THR A 167 -7.23 8.29 -1.30
N LEU A 168 -6.57 7.22 -0.89
CA LEU A 168 -5.10 7.19 -0.83
C LEU A 168 -4.50 7.46 -2.22
N GLU A 169 -5.09 6.88 -3.26
CA GLU A 169 -4.65 7.02 -4.66
C GLU A 169 -4.80 8.46 -5.15
N SER A 170 -5.95 9.11 -4.90
CA SER A 170 -6.17 10.49 -5.32
C SER A 170 -5.24 11.48 -4.59
N THR A 171 -4.96 11.22 -3.31
CA THR A 171 -4.01 12.01 -2.55
C THR A 171 -2.58 11.81 -3.05
N ALA A 172 -2.20 10.58 -3.34
CA ALA A 172 -0.88 10.25 -3.88
C ALA A 172 -0.65 10.91 -5.25
N GLN A 173 -1.66 10.89 -6.12
CA GLN A 173 -1.61 11.58 -7.40
C GLN A 173 -1.44 13.10 -7.24
N TYR A 174 -2.16 13.72 -6.30
CA TYR A 174 -2.06 15.16 -6.01
C TYR A 174 -0.66 15.55 -5.54
N ILE A 175 -0.06 14.76 -4.65
CA ILE A 175 1.30 15.00 -4.13
C ILE A 175 2.39 14.51 -5.09
N ARG A 176 2.04 13.79 -6.17
CA ARG A 176 2.96 13.13 -7.10
C ARG A 176 3.84 12.08 -6.42
N MET A 177 3.24 11.33 -5.52
CA MET A 177 3.85 10.19 -4.83
C MET A 177 3.19 8.88 -5.25
N ASN A 178 3.89 7.77 -5.09
CA ASN A 178 3.25 6.46 -5.13
C ASN A 178 2.30 6.31 -3.93
N PRO A 179 1.08 5.75 -4.08
CA PRO A 179 0.13 5.57 -2.97
C PRO A 179 0.73 4.82 -1.77
N TYR A 180 1.56 3.83 -2.05
CA TYR A 180 2.25 3.07 -1.04
C TYR A 180 3.23 3.95 -0.24
N TYR A 181 4.09 4.69 -0.94
CA TYR A 181 5.04 5.61 -0.30
C TYR A 181 4.31 6.66 0.53
N LEU A 182 3.21 7.22 0.01
CA LEU A 182 2.37 8.17 0.75
C LEU A 182 1.86 7.57 2.07
N SER A 183 1.35 6.33 2.05
CA SER A 183 0.83 5.67 3.27
C SER A 183 1.91 5.51 4.33
N THR A 184 3.10 5.05 3.94
CA THR A 184 4.24 4.87 4.83
C THR A 184 4.78 6.22 5.33
N PHE A 185 4.97 7.18 4.42
CA PHE A 185 5.42 8.53 4.72
C PHE A 185 4.48 9.24 5.70
N PHE A 186 3.17 9.16 5.45
CA PHE A 186 2.17 9.76 6.34
C PHE A 186 2.24 9.15 7.74
N HIS A 187 2.30 7.82 7.83
CA HIS A 187 2.39 7.12 9.11
C HIS A 187 3.69 7.44 9.88
N GLN A 188 4.83 7.48 9.19
CA GLN A 188 6.12 7.80 9.80
C GLN A 188 6.18 9.22 10.39
N HIS A 189 5.53 10.19 9.72
CA HIS A 189 5.61 11.60 10.14
C HIS A 189 4.44 12.03 11.05
N THR A 190 3.33 11.28 11.06
CA THR A 190 2.16 11.66 11.88
C THR A 190 1.88 10.67 13.02
N GLY A 191 2.51 9.50 13.02
CA GLY A 191 2.24 8.42 13.97
C GLY A 191 0.90 7.70 13.73
N GLU A 192 0.06 8.14 12.79
CA GLU A 192 -1.25 7.56 12.49
C GLU A 192 -1.38 7.12 11.03
N LYS A 193 -2.23 6.09 10.77
CA LYS A 193 -2.48 5.64 9.40
C LYS A 193 -3.34 6.64 8.64
N PHE A 194 -3.09 6.81 7.35
CA PHE A 194 -3.87 7.67 6.46
C PHE A 194 -5.39 7.43 6.57
N ILE A 195 -5.81 6.17 6.59
CA ILE A 195 -7.23 5.80 6.66
C ILE A 195 -7.85 6.17 8.01
N ASP A 196 -7.10 6.08 9.10
CA ASP A 196 -7.57 6.43 10.43
C ASP A 196 -7.72 7.95 10.55
N TYR A 197 -6.76 8.71 10.02
CA TYR A 197 -6.84 10.16 9.92
C TYR A 197 -8.05 10.63 9.09
N LEU A 198 -8.24 10.06 7.90
CA LEU A 198 -9.41 10.35 7.05
C LEU A 198 -10.72 10.02 7.78
N THR A 199 -10.76 8.86 8.44
CA THR A 199 -11.93 8.44 9.22
C THR A 199 -12.21 9.43 10.36
N SER A 200 -11.19 9.90 11.06
CA SER A 200 -11.35 10.88 12.15
C SER A 200 -11.95 12.19 11.65
N ILE A 201 -11.51 12.69 10.49
CA ILE A 201 -12.07 13.90 9.86
C ILE A 201 -13.53 13.70 9.48
N ARG A 202 -13.86 12.58 8.81
CA ARG A 202 -15.23 12.25 8.43
C ARG A 202 -16.15 12.16 9.64
N MET A 203 -15.68 11.58 10.73
CA MET A 203 -16.47 11.43 11.97
C MET A 203 -16.64 12.74 12.73
N LYS A 204 -15.62 13.61 12.75
CA LYS A 204 -15.74 14.99 13.31
C LYS A 204 -16.80 15.79 12.56
N GLU A 205 -16.78 15.73 11.24
CA GLU A 205 -17.78 16.44 10.43
C GLU A 205 -19.18 15.83 10.60
N ALA A 206 -19.28 14.49 10.69
CA ALA A 206 -20.56 13.81 10.98
C ALA A 206 -21.13 14.24 12.34
N ALA A 207 -20.32 14.33 13.38
CA ALA A 207 -20.72 14.79 14.70
C ALA A 207 -21.25 16.23 14.66
N ARG A 208 -20.57 17.11 13.91
CA ARG A 208 -21.02 18.50 13.69
C ARG A 208 -22.40 18.53 12.99
N LEU A 209 -22.57 17.76 11.91
CA LEU A 209 -23.84 17.70 11.18
C LEU A 209 -24.96 17.11 12.02
N LEU A 210 -24.67 16.08 12.83
CA LEU A 210 -25.66 15.47 13.73
C LEU A 210 -26.16 16.46 14.79
N SER A 211 -25.32 17.35 15.29
CA SER A 211 -25.66 18.34 16.33
C SER A 211 -26.30 19.60 15.74
N GLN A 212 -25.93 20.00 14.51
CA GLN A 212 -26.31 21.29 13.94
C GLN A 212 -27.38 21.21 12.85
N SER A 213 -27.79 20.01 12.44
CA SER A 213 -28.78 19.85 11.36
C SER A 213 -29.84 18.80 11.67
N ALA A 214 -31.01 18.96 11.03
CA ALA A 214 -32.08 17.97 11.05
C ALA A 214 -31.92 16.88 9.96
N MET A 215 -30.79 16.77 9.29
CA MET A 215 -30.54 15.81 8.23
C MET A 215 -30.71 14.38 8.72
N ARG A 216 -31.20 13.49 7.86
CA ARG A 216 -31.30 12.06 8.19
C ARG A 216 -29.91 11.47 8.33
N VAL A 217 -29.74 10.49 9.21
CA VAL A 217 -28.47 9.77 9.44
C VAL A 217 -27.90 9.20 8.13
N GLN A 218 -28.76 8.73 7.24
CA GLN A 218 -28.37 8.21 5.94
C GLN A 218 -27.77 9.31 5.04
N ASP A 219 -28.36 10.50 5.04
CA ASP A 219 -27.89 11.61 4.22
C ASP A 219 -26.54 12.13 4.75
N ILE A 220 -26.39 12.19 6.07
CA ILE A 220 -25.11 12.52 6.71
C ILE A 220 -24.04 11.47 6.34
N ALA A 221 -24.35 10.18 6.36
CA ALA A 221 -23.43 9.12 5.97
C ALA A 221 -22.88 9.36 4.55
N HIS A 222 -23.76 9.64 3.60
CA HIS A 222 -23.37 9.96 2.21
C HIS A 222 -22.57 11.27 2.12
N GLN A 223 -22.96 12.28 2.87
CA GLN A 223 -22.28 13.57 2.85
C GLN A 223 -20.85 13.51 3.39
N VAL A 224 -20.57 12.59 4.33
CA VAL A 224 -19.23 12.37 4.85
C VAL A 224 -18.47 11.23 4.16
N GLY A 225 -18.94 10.77 3.00
CA GLY A 225 -18.21 9.84 2.14
C GLY A 225 -18.38 8.36 2.45
N TYR A 226 -19.50 7.97 3.09
CA TYR A 226 -19.85 6.56 3.29
C TYR A 226 -20.91 6.11 2.28
N SER A 227 -20.68 4.97 1.65
CA SER A 227 -21.63 4.37 0.70
C SER A 227 -22.90 3.82 1.37
N THR A 228 -22.84 3.45 2.65
CA THR A 228 -23.98 2.91 3.41
C THR A 228 -24.07 3.48 4.81
N ALA A 229 -25.30 3.66 5.30
CA ALA A 229 -25.55 4.10 6.67
C ALA A 229 -25.09 3.08 7.73
N ASN A 230 -25.00 1.80 7.36
CA ASN A 230 -24.57 0.74 8.28
C ASN A 230 -23.05 0.81 8.53
N SER A 231 -22.24 0.96 7.49
CA SER A 231 -20.79 1.14 7.63
C SER A 231 -20.46 2.43 8.39
N PHE A 232 -21.15 3.52 8.07
CA PHE A 232 -21.06 4.77 8.81
C PHE A 232 -21.38 4.60 10.30
N SER A 233 -22.52 4.01 10.64
CA SER A 233 -22.96 3.85 12.04
C SER A 233 -21.99 2.98 12.85
N ARG A 234 -21.38 1.96 12.22
CA ARG A 234 -20.35 1.12 12.86
C ARG A 234 -19.08 1.95 13.16
N SER A 235 -18.57 2.70 12.19
CA SER A 235 -17.40 3.56 12.37
C SER A 235 -17.65 4.66 13.40
N PHE A 236 -18.84 5.26 13.37
CA PHE A 236 -19.22 6.31 14.32
C PHE A 236 -19.27 5.77 15.77
N ARG A 237 -19.89 4.59 15.96
CA ARG A 237 -19.94 3.94 17.29
C ARG A 237 -18.56 3.54 17.79
N LEU A 238 -17.66 3.13 16.91
CA LEU A 238 -16.28 2.79 17.29
C LEU A 238 -15.54 4.01 17.87
N ILE A 239 -15.75 5.20 17.31
CA ILE A 239 -15.04 6.43 17.71
C ILE A 239 -15.72 7.14 18.88
N TYR A 240 -17.06 7.23 18.87
CA TYR A 240 -17.81 8.00 19.87
C TYR A 240 -18.47 7.13 20.96
N GLY A 241 -18.34 5.80 20.90
CA GLY A 241 -18.93 4.86 21.88
C GLY A 241 -20.45 4.69 21.76
N MET A 242 -21.13 5.48 20.93
CA MET A 242 -22.58 5.48 20.77
C MET A 242 -22.99 5.62 19.31
N THR A 243 -24.25 5.26 19.00
CA THR A 243 -24.80 5.38 17.64
C THR A 243 -25.02 6.83 17.24
N PRO A 244 -25.07 7.16 15.93
CA PRO A 244 -25.38 8.53 15.46
C PRO A 244 -26.71 9.07 15.97
N ARG A 245 -27.71 8.20 16.16
CA ARG A 245 -29.02 8.59 16.72
C ARG A 245 -28.92 8.98 18.18
N GLU A 246 -28.22 8.17 18.98
CA GLU A 246 -27.97 8.44 20.39
C GLU A 246 -27.18 9.74 20.56
N TYR A 247 -26.14 9.94 19.74
CA TYR A 247 -25.32 11.17 19.76
C TYR A 247 -26.17 12.42 19.51
N ARG A 248 -27.08 12.38 18.54
CA ARG A 248 -28.01 13.50 18.25
C ARG A 248 -28.92 13.82 19.43
N LEU A 249 -29.41 12.78 20.12
CA LEU A 249 -30.29 12.96 21.29
C LEU A 249 -29.54 13.51 22.51
N HIS A 250 -28.27 13.17 22.68
CA HIS A 250 -27.44 13.71 23.75
C HIS A 250 -27.03 15.16 23.48
N GLY A 251 -26.66 15.53 22.26
CA GLY A 251 -26.35 16.90 21.88
C GLY A 251 -27.54 17.85 22.01
N ALA A 252 -28.76 17.36 21.91
CA ALA A 252 -29.96 18.14 22.18
C ALA A 252 -30.21 18.41 23.68
N LYS A 253 -29.52 17.70 24.59
CA LYS A 253 -29.68 17.87 26.04
C LYS A 253 -28.68 18.86 26.66
N GLU A 254 -27.60 19.18 25.98
CA GLU A 254 -26.61 20.17 26.45
C GLU A 254 -26.91 21.62 26.01
N THR A 255 -28.03 21.83 25.29
CA THR A 255 -28.42 23.16 24.77
C THR A 255 -29.70 23.68 25.41
N VAL A 256 -30.04 23.23 26.64
CA VAL A 256 -31.17 23.75 27.44
C VAL A 256 -30.65 24.29 28.77
#